data_5f180db7764f69c348086777996d580c
#
_entry.id   5f180db7764f69c348086777996d580c
#
_cell.length_a   1.000
_cell.length_b   1.000
_cell.length_c   1.000
_cell.angle_alpha   90.00
_cell.angle_beta   90.00
_cell.angle_gamma   90.00
#
_symmetry.space_group_name_H-M   'P 1'
#
loop_
_entity.id
_entity.type
_entity.pdbx_description
1 polymer ?
#
loop_
_entity_poly.entity_id
_entity_poly.type
_entity_poly.pdbx_seq_one_letter_code
_entity_poly.pdbx_strand_id
1 'polypeptide(L)'
;IKKIPQKSGMGGGSMNAASLIKYFSSKNIINLSKKDLNTITETIGSDVKIGLFKCPVILNRDNKVQTLNKKFLFYLLLIRPNFGCSTAHIYKHVRKYSKPNFKNNKNLSLNDNAIRSLNNDLEEKAFKIYPKLKEMKLFLNSLDKIFFARMTGSGSTIVGYFKSKKAAINAQKILKKKYKN
;
A
#
# COMPACT_ATOMS: atom_id res chain seq x y z
N ILE A 1 17.06 8.98 -11.36
CA ILE A 1 15.97 8.55 -12.27
C ILE A 1 14.97 7.72 -11.46
N LYS A 2 13.69 8.12 -11.46
CA LYS A 2 12.63 7.41 -10.76
C LYS A 2 12.21 6.16 -11.55
N LYS A 3 12.33 4.97 -10.95
CA LYS A 3 11.97 3.69 -11.58
C LYS A 3 10.57 3.18 -11.18
N ILE A 4 9.96 3.74 -10.12
CA ILE A 4 8.61 3.34 -9.68
C ILE A 4 7.60 3.89 -10.68
N PRO A 5 6.74 3.04 -11.28
CA PRO A 5 5.77 3.47 -12.26
C PRO A 5 4.76 4.45 -11.68
N GLN A 6 4.37 5.44 -12.47
CA GLN A 6 3.31 6.37 -12.09
C GLN A 6 1.95 5.66 -12.04
N LYS A 7 1.01 6.19 -11.23
CA LYS A 7 -0.37 5.67 -11.09
C LYS A 7 -0.42 4.16 -10.79
N SER A 8 0.54 3.67 -10.02
CA SER A 8 0.67 2.26 -9.66
C SER A 8 0.13 1.91 -8.27
N GLY A 9 -0.29 2.89 -7.47
CA GLY A 9 -0.74 2.69 -6.09
C GLY A 9 0.38 2.33 -5.10
N MET A 10 1.66 2.51 -5.47
CA MET A 10 2.81 2.16 -4.63
C MET A 10 3.38 3.34 -3.82
N GLY A 11 2.69 4.46 -3.75
CA GLY A 11 3.09 5.61 -2.94
C GLY A 11 4.44 6.25 -3.30
N GLY A 12 4.95 6.01 -4.51
CA GLY A 12 6.32 6.41 -4.87
C GLY A 12 6.58 7.91 -4.78
N GLY A 13 5.59 8.78 -5.04
CA GLY A 13 5.69 10.23 -4.84
C GLY A 13 5.79 10.60 -3.37
N SER A 14 4.89 10.07 -2.57
CA SER A 14 4.82 10.31 -1.13
C SER A 14 6.08 9.83 -0.40
N MET A 15 6.61 8.66 -0.80
CA MET A 15 7.85 8.14 -0.22
C MET A 15 9.07 8.97 -0.61
N ASN A 16 9.13 9.54 -1.82
CA ASN A 16 10.18 10.48 -2.20
C ASN A 16 10.11 11.75 -1.35
N ALA A 17 8.92 12.34 -1.18
CA ALA A 17 8.73 13.51 -0.34
C ALA A 17 9.14 13.24 1.11
N ALA A 18 8.71 12.12 1.69
CA ALA A 18 9.11 11.73 3.04
C ALA A 18 10.63 11.54 3.17
N SER A 19 11.27 10.96 2.14
CA SER A 19 12.73 10.78 2.12
C SER A 19 13.49 12.10 2.06
N LEU A 20 13.01 13.07 1.28
CA LEU A 20 13.60 14.41 1.21
C LEU A 20 13.44 15.15 2.55
N ILE A 21 12.27 15.11 3.16
CA ILE A 21 12.03 15.70 4.49
C ILE A 21 13.03 15.11 5.51
N LYS A 22 13.14 13.78 5.56
CA LYS A 22 14.09 13.11 6.46
C LYS A 22 15.54 13.53 6.20
N TYR A 23 15.94 13.58 4.94
CA TYR A 23 17.30 13.95 4.56
C TYR A 23 17.63 15.37 4.98
N PHE A 24 16.81 16.34 4.62
CA PHE A 24 17.06 17.75 4.96
C PHE A 24 17.01 18.01 6.47
N SER A 25 16.08 17.35 7.19
CA SER A 25 16.05 17.42 8.66
C SER A 25 17.30 16.80 9.28
N SER A 26 17.78 15.66 8.76
CA SER A 26 19.00 15.00 9.28
C SER A 26 20.28 15.79 9.04
N LYS A 27 20.27 16.71 8.06
CA LYS A 27 21.39 17.62 7.74
C LYS A 27 21.24 18.99 8.38
N ASN A 28 20.23 19.19 9.24
CA ASN A 28 19.89 20.48 9.84
C ASN A 28 19.65 21.62 8.83
N ILE A 29 19.31 21.26 7.58
CA ILE A 29 18.98 22.25 6.53
C ILE A 29 17.60 22.82 6.78
N ILE A 30 16.68 22.00 7.32
CA ILE A 30 15.32 22.40 7.71
C ILE A 30 15.07 21.94 9.15
N ASN A 31 14.41 22.80 9.92
CA ASN A 31 13.92 22.48 11.25
C ASN A 31 12.40 22.60 11.25
N LEU A 32 11.71 21.47 11.18
CA LEU A 32 10.25 21.41 11.06
C LEU A 32 9.62 21.07 12.41
N SER A 33 8.72 21.92 12.84
CA SER A 33 7.84 21.63 13.97
C SER A 33 6.81 20.53 13.59
N LYS A 34 6.15 19.96 14.60
CA LYS A 34 5.03 19.03 14.33
C LYS A 34 3.90 19.69 13.52
N LYS A 35 3.68 20.99 13.70
CA LYS A 35 2.68 21.75 12.93
C LYS A 35 3.10 21.83 11.47
N ASP A 36 4.35 22.17 11.18
CA ASP A 36 4.86 22.25 9.81
C ASP A 36 4.77 20.89 9.11
N LEU A 37 5.16 19.81 9.77
CA LEU A 37 5.04 18.46 9.25
C LEU A 37 3.57 18.10 8.92
N ASN A 38 2.63 18.46 9.78
CA ASN A 38 1.22 18.24 9.51
C ASN A 38 0.77 19.03 8.27
N THR A 39 1.06 20.33 8.20
CA THR A 39 0.73 21.17 7.04
C THR A 39 1.32 20.62 5.75
N ILE A 40 2.61 20.28 5.74
CA ILE A 40 3.29 19.71 4.56
C ILE A 40 2.61 18.39 4.14
N THR A 41 2.34 17.50 5.10
CA THR A 41 1.74 16.18 4.78
C THR A 41 0.29 16.29 4.32
N GLU A 42 -0.45 17.29 4.78
CA GLU A 42 -1.82 17.57 4.31
C GLU A 42 -1.82 18.15 2.89
N THR A 43 -0.86 19.02 2.59
CA THR A 43 -0.74 19.64 1.25
C THR A 43 -0.24 18.67 0.19
N ILE A 44 0.80 17.87 0.50
CA ILE A 44 1.42 16.95 -0.48
C ILE A 44 0.65 15.63 -0.57
N GLY A 45 0.10 15.15 0.54
CA GLY A 45 -0.67 13.92 0.62
C GLY A 45 -0.42 13.13 1.92
N SER A 46 -1.46 12.50 2.44
CA SER A 46 -1.46 11.77 3.72
C SER A 46 -0.43 10.65 3.81
N ASP A 47 -0.11 10.00 2.69
CA ASP A 47 0.87 8.91 2.65
C ASP A 47 2.32 9.38 2.96
N VAL A 48 2.62 10.68 2.81
CA VAL A 48 3.92 11.25 3.19
C VAL A 48 4.15 11.05 4.68
N LYS A 49 3.10 11.24 5.49
CA LYS A 49 3.16 11.03 6.94
C LYS A 49 3.56 9.61 7.32
N ILE A 50 3.01 8.61 6.62
CA ILE A 50 3.38 7.20 6.81
C ILE A 50 4.87 6.98 6.52
N GLY A 51 5.37 7.58 5.44
CA GLY A 51 6.77 7.48 5.01
C GLY A 51 7.78 8.07 6.01
N LEU A 52 7.37 8.90 6.96
CA LEU A 52 8.26 9.46 7.98
C LEU A 52 8.65 8.45 9.07
N PHE A 53 7.92 7.36 9.24
CA PHE A 53 8.19 6.34 10.26
C PHE A 53 9.07 5.21 9.72
N LYS A 54 9.85 4.58 10.63
CA LYS A 54 10.69 3.41 10.34
C LYS A 54 10.07 2.10 10.82
N CYS A 55 8.86 2.14 11.36
CA CYS A 55 8.13 0.99 11.88
C CYS A 55 6.76 0.89 11.20
N PRO A 56 6.07 -0.24 11.30
CA PRO A 56 4.69 -0.36 10.84
C PRO A 56 3.81 0.66 11.55
N VAL A 57 2.93 1.30 10.77
CA VAL A 57 2.03 2.34 11.27
C VAL A 57 0.63 2.16 10.71
N ILE A 58 -0.34 2.68 11.45
CA ILE A 58 -1.71 2.87 10.99
C ILE A 58 -1.97 4.37 10.94
N LEU A 59 -2.45 4.84 9.80
CA LEU A 59 -3.02 6.18 9.68
C LEU A 59 -4.52 6.06 9.90
N ASN A 60 -5.02 6.70 10.95
CA ASN A 60 -6.45 6.67 11.27
C ASN A 60 -7.21 7.79 10.53
N ARG A 61 -8.54 7.80 10.69
CA ARG A 61 -9.42 8.76 10.02
C ARG A 61 -9.10 10.22 10.37
N ASP A 62 -8.63 10.47 11.59
CA ASP A 62 -8.29 11.82 12.08
C ASP A 62 -6.88 12.24 11.64
N ASN A 63 -6.32 11.58 10.63
CA ASN A 63 -4.97 11.82 10.13
C ASN A 63 -3.86 11.67 11.20
N LYS A 64 -4.15 10.92 12.28
CA LYS A 64 -3.19 10.58 13.33
C LYS A 64 -2.51 9.26 13.01
N VAL A 65 -1.20 9.21 13.25
CA VAL A 65 -0.41 8.01 13.05
C VAL A 65 -0.26 7.26 14.38
N GLN A 66 -0.60 5.98 14.35
CA GLN A 66 -0.36 5.05 15.43
C GLN A 66 0.75 4.08 15.02
N THR A 67 1.81 3.99 15.80
CA THR A 67 2.90 3.03 15.59
C THR A 67 2.51 1.65 16.13
N LEU A 68 2.98 0.60 15.45
CA LEU A 68 2.79 -0.78 15.86
C LEU A 68 4.12 -1.37 16.34
N ASN A 69 4.14 -1.93 17.53
CA ASN A 69 5.32 -2.58 18.13
C ASN A 69 5.51 -4.03 17.63
N LYS A 70 4.99 -4.34 16.45
CA LYS A 70 5.07 -5.68 15.87
C LYS A 70 5.73 -5.63 14.51
N LYS A 71 6.65 -6.57 14.27
CA LYS A 71 7.23 -6.80 12.96
C LYS A 71 6.36 -7.82 12.21
N PHE A 72 5.99 -7.51 10.99
CA PHE A 72 5.33 -8.43 10.07
C PHE A 72 6.35 -8.87 9.03
N LEU A 73 6.51 -10.18 8.87
CA LEU A 73 7.40 -10.72 7.86
C LEU A 73 6.59 -11.39 6.76
N PHE A 74 6.55 -10.75 5.62
CA PHE A 74 5.95 -11.28 4.39
C PHE A 74 6.94 -11.17 3.24
N TYR A 75 6.92 -12.15 2.36
CA TYR A 75 7.56 -12.06 1.04
C TYR A 75 6.50 -11.60 0.05
N LEU A 76 6.79 -10.53 -0.67
CA LEU A 76 5.82 -9.87 -1.52
C LEU A 76 6.11 -10.15 -2.99
N LEU A 77 5.06 -10.46 -3.74
CA LEU A 77 5.10 -10.55 -5.18
C LEU A 77 4.19 -9.45 -5.75
N LEU A 78 4.78 -8.49 -6.44
CA LEU A 78 4.08 -7.38 -7.04
C LEU A 78 3.80 -7.69 -8.50
N ILE A 79 2.55 -7.60 -8.91
CA ILE A 79 2.16 -7.64 -10.31
C ILE A 79 1.45 -6.34 -10.69
N ARG A 80 1.80 -5.84 -11.85
CA ARG A 80 1.23 -4.61 -12.38
C ARG A 80 0.93 -4.77 -13.86
N PRO A 81 -0.25 -4.33 -14.35
CA PRO A 81 -0.50 -4.24 -15.78
C PRO A 81 0.35 -3.11 -16.40
N ASN A 82 0.36 -3.05 -17.72
CA ASN A 82 1.04 -1.99 -18.47
C ASN A 82 0.33 -0.63 -18.42
N PHE A 83 -0.81 -0.54 -17.73
CA PHE A 83 -1.54 0.71 -17.49
C PHE A 83 -1.51 1.12 -16.01
N GLY A 84 -1.80 2.40 -15.75
CA GLY A 84 -2.00 2.94 -14.41
C GLY A 84 -3.47 3.24 -14.13
N CYS A 85 -3.83 3.30 -12.84
CA CYS A 85 -5.17 3.69 -12.41
C CYS A 85 -5.21 5.16 -12.00
N SER A 86 -6.23 5.88 -12.46
CA SER A 86 -6.46 7.25 -12.00
C SER A 86 -7.05 7.23 -10.59
N THR A 87 -6.26 7.66 -9.60
CA THR A 87 -6.70 7.75 -8.20
C THR A 87 -7.96 8.57 -8.07
N ALA A 88 -7.99 9.78 -8.65
CA ALA A 88 -9.15 10.66 -8.60
C ALA A 88 -10.40 10.02 -9.22
N HIS A 89 -10.24 9.31 -10.35
CA HIS A 89 -11.35 8.63 -11.00
C HIS A 89 -11.93 7.51 -10.14
N ILE A 90 -11.09 6.70 -9.51
CA ILE A 90 -11.55 5.61 -8.62
C ILE A 90 -12.26 6.19 -7.39
N TYR A 91 -11.67 7.19 -6.71
CA TYR A 91 -12.28 7.82 -5.53
C TYR A 91 -13.66 8.43 -5.84
N LYS A 92 -13.83 9.07 -7.01
CA LYS A 92 -15.12 9.62 -7.45
C LYS A 92 -16.24 8.57 -7.52
N HIS A 93 -15.89 7.30 -7.73
CA HIS A 93 -16.85 6.20 -7.84
C HIS A 93 -17.10 5.45 -6.53
N VAL A 94 -16.36 5.76 -5.46
CA VAL A 94 -16.58 5.16 -4.13
C VAL A 94 -17.72 5.91 -3.44
N ARG A 95 -18.87 5.25 -3.29
CA ARG A 95 -20.06 5.83 -2.62
C ARG A 95 -20.10 5.54 -1.12
N LYS A 96 -19.45 4.47 -0.67
CA LYS A 96 -19.47 4.01 0.71
C LYS A 96 -18.14 3.40 1.08
N TYR A 97 -17.62 3.78 2.23
CA TYR A 97 -16.43 3.22 2.84
C TYR A 97 -16.82 2.24 3.94
N SER A 98 -15.99 1.24 4.18
CA SER A 98 -16.13 0.35 5.31
C SER A 98 -16.03 1.11 6.64
N LYS A 99 -16.64 0.57 7.69
CA LYS A 99 -16.44 1.12 9.03
C LYS A 99 -14.96 0.97 9.43
N PRO A 100 -14.38 1.95 10.17
CA PRO A 100 -13.01 1.83 10.65
C PRO A 100 -12.84 0.55 11.48
N ASN A 101 -11.91 -0.32 11.06
CA ASN A 101 -11.63 -1.57 11.76
C ASN A 101 -10.83 -1.36 13.05
N PHE A 102 -10.22 -0.18 13.20
CA PHE A 102 -9.37 0.14 14.33
C PHE A 102 -9.94 1.34 15.08
N LYS A 103 -10.45 1.09 16.28
CA LYS A 103 -10.66 2.15 17.26
C LYS A 103 -9.29 2.56 17.80
N ASN A 104 -9.15 3.77 18.33
CA ASN A 104 -7.90 4.31 18.92
C ASN A 104 -7.46 3.51 20.17
N ASN A 105 -7.25 2.22 20.03
CA ASN A 105 -6.80 1.36 21.12
C ASN A 105 -5.27 1.35 21.15
N LYS A 106 -4.70 1.84 22.26
CA LYS A 106 -3.24 1.83 22.51
C LYS A 106 -2.64 0.41 22.45
N ASN A 107 -3.45 -0.64 22.61
CA ASN A 107 -3.05 -2.06 22.62
C ASN A 107 -3.57 -2.83 21.40
N LEU A 108 -3.44 -2.25 20.21
CA LEU A 108 -3.87 -2.94 19.00
C LEU A 108 -2.95 -4.14 18.70
N SER A 109 -3.42 -5.33 19.02
CA SER A 109 -2.74 -6.59 18.67
C SER A 109 -3.15 -7.02 17.25
N LEU A 110 -2.47 -6.47 16.24
CA LEU A 110 -2.59 -6.98 14.88
C LEU A 110 -1.75 -8.24 14.73
N ASN A 111 -2.38 -9.32 14.31
CA ASN A 111 -1.68 -10.52 13.84
C ASN A 111 -1.81 -10.64 12.32
N ASP A 112 -1.13 -11.62 11.75
CA ASP A 112 -1.10 -11.81 10.30
C ASP A 112 -2.48 -12.12 9.71
N ASN A 113 -3.33 -12.86 10.46
CA ASN A 113 -4.70 -13.14 10.05
C ASN A 113 -5.58 -11.88 10.08
N ALA A 114 -5.38 -11.01 11.08
CA ALA A 114 -6.04 -9.71 11.11
C ALA A 114 -5.65 -8.85 9.90
N ILE A 115 -4.37 -8.86 9.48
CA ILE A 115 -3.95 -8.17 8.25
C ILE A 115 -4.61 -8.80 7.02
N ARG A 116 -4.70 -10.14 6.97
CA ARG A 116 -5.38 -10.85 5.88
C ARG A 116 -6.85 -10.47 5.76
N SER A 117 -7.54 -10.25 6.87
CA SER A 117 -8.98 -9.92 6.90
C SER A 117 -9.30 -8.46 6.52
N LEU A 118 -8.30 -7.56 6.48
CA LEU A 118 -8.50 -6.19 6.05
C LEU A 118 -8.86 -6.13 4.56
N ASN A 119 -9.71 -5.18 4.19
CA ASN A 119 -10.11 -4.93 2.82
C ASN A 119 -9.50 -3.61 2.30
N ASN A 120 -9.46 -3.49 0.99
CA ASN A 120 -9.22 -2.21 0.33
C ASN A 120 -10.54 -1.76 -0.33
N ASP A 121 -11.20 -0.75 0.22
CA ASP A 121 -12.49 -0.25 -0.26
C ASP A 121 -12.46 0.24 -1.71
N LEU A 122 -11.28 0.52 -2.23
CA LEU A 122 -11.10 0.97 -3.61
C LEU A 122 -11.12 -0.21 -4.61
N GLU A 123 -10.87 -1.45 -4.15
CA GLU A 123 -10.75 -2.62 -5.04
C GLU A 123 -12.01 -2.88 -5.87
N GLU A 124 -13.17 -2.87 -5.23
CA GLU A 124 -14.42 -3.16 -5.95
C GLU A 124 -14.64 -2.19 -7.11
N LYS A 125 -14.38 -0.92 -6.89
CA LYS A 125 -14.58 0.11 -7.91
C LYS A 125 -13.47 0.07 -8.96
N ALA A 126 -12.23 -0.13 -8.54
CA ALA A 126 -11.11 -0.32 -9.46
C ALA A 126 -11.34 -1.53 -10.38
N PHE A 127 -11.87 -2.63 -9.87
CA PHE A 127 -12.13 -3.83 -10.64
C PHE A 127 -13.31 -3.69 -11.62
N LYS A 128 -14.30 -2.85 -11.29
CA LYS A 128 -15.39 -2.50 -12.23
C LYS A 128 -14.87 -1.64 -13.38
N ILE A 129 -13.98 -0.69 -13.09
CA ILE A 129 -13.41 0.21 -14.11
C ILE A 129 -12.30 -0.50 -14.92
N TYR A 130 -11.51 -1.34 -14.26
CA TYR A 130 -10.37 -2.05 -14.82
C TYR A 130 -10.49 -3.56 -14.55
N PRO A 131 -11.32 -4.32 -15.28
CA PRO A 131 -11.58 -5.74 -14.99
C PRO A 131 -10.33 -6.62 -14.96
N LYS A 132 -9.30 -6.26 -15.72
CA LYS A 132 -7.99 -6.93 -15.71
C LYS A 132 -7.35 -7.05 -14.32
N LEU A 133 -7.57 -6.06 -13.45
CA LEU A 133 -7.06 -6.11 -12.07
C LEU A 133 -7.73 -7.22 -11.26
N LYS A 134 -9.04 -7.45 -11.49
CA LYS A 134 -9.77 -8.55 -10.85
C LYS A 134 -9.20 -9.91 -11.29
N GLU A 135 -8.99 -10.10 -12.59
CA GLU A 135 -8.38 -11.32 -13.14
C GLU A 135 -7.00 -11.58 -12.53
N MET A 136 -6.16 -10.53 -12.43
CA MET A 136 -4.83 -10.62 -11.84
C MET A 136 -4.89 -11.01 -10.37
N LYS A 137 -5.81 -10.43 -9.59
CA LYS A 137 -6.01 -10.80 -8.19
C LYS A 137 -6.48 -12.23 -8.03
N LEU A 138 -7.46 -12.67 -8.82
CA LEU A 138 -7.96 -14.03 -8.80
C LEU A 138 -6.86 -15.03 -9.15
N PHE A 139 -6.06 -14.72 -10.18
CA PHE A 139 -4.92 -15.55 -10.54
C PHE A 139 -3.87 -15.63 -9.41
N LEU A 140 -3.52 -14.51 -8.76
CA LEU A 140 -2.63 -14.56 -7.60
C LEU A 140 -3.20 -15.43 -6.49
N ASN A 141 -4.49 -15.31 -6.19
CA ASN A 141 -5.14 -16.10 -5.13
C ASN A 141 -5.23 -17.60 -5.46
N SER A 142 -5.09 -18.01 -6.73
CA SER A 142 -5.04 -19.42 -7.13
C SER A 142 -3.64 -20.04 -7.02
N LEU A 143 -2.61 -19.25 -6.74
CA LEU A 143 -1.25 -19.75 -6.61
C LEU A 143 -1.05 -20.53 -5.31
N ASP A 144 -0.28 -21.62 -5.39
CA ASP A 144 0.07 -22.41 -4.21
C ASP A 144 0.78 -21.57 -3.14
N LYS A 145 0.42 -21.82 -1.88
CA LYS A 145 1.00 -21.16 -0.69
C LYS A 145 0.88 -19.63 -0.67
N ILE A 146 -0.02 -19.06 -1.46
CA ILE A 146 -0.41 -17.66 -1.28
C ILE A 146 -1.10 -17.49 0.07
N PHE A 147 -0.71 -16.48 0.83
CA PHE A 147 -1.40 -16.17 2.07
C PHE A 147 -2.65 -15.31 1.81
N PHE A 148 -2.52 -14.28 1.00
CA PHE A 148 -3.61 -13.50 0.38
C PHE A 148 -3.06 -12.61 -0.73
N ALA A 149 -3.96 -12.04 -1.57
CA ALA A 149 -3.62 -10.98 -2.52
C ALA A 149 -4.52 -9.76 -2.32
N ARG A 150 -3.96 -8.56 -2.52
CA ARG A 150 -4.68 -7.28 -2.38
C ARG A 150 -4.11 -6.23 -3.31
N MET A 151 -5.00 -5.39 -3.84
CA MET A 151 -4.60 -4.19 -4.57
C MET A 151 -3.99 -3.18 -3.59
N THR A 152 -2.87 -2.54 -3.96
CA THR A 152 -2.29 -1.48 -3.14
C THR A 152 -2.82 -0.12 -3.54
N GLY A 153 -3.24 0.67 -2.55
CA GLY A 153 -3.84 2.00 -2.76
C GLY A 153 -4.99 1.96 -3.77
N SER A 154 -4.98 2.87 -4.72
CA SER A 154 -5.95 2.93 -5.84
C SER A 154 -5.57 2.05 -7.04
N GLY A 155 -4.55 1.19 -6.91
CA GLY A 155 -4.04 0.38 -8.02
C GLY A 155 -3.05 1.19 -8.89
N SER A 156 -2.53 0.57 -9.92
CA SER A 156 -2.90 -0.68 -10.59
C SER A 156 -2.17 -1.92 -10.05
N THR A 157 -1.30 -1.80 -9.06
CA THR A 157 -0.51 -2.93 -8.54
C THR A 157 -1.36 -3.83 -7.65
N ILE A 158 -1.30 -5.14 -7.91
CA ILE A 158 -1.81 -6.18 -7.00
C ILE A 158 -0.60 -6.81 -6.31
N VAL A 159 -0.69 -6.97 -4.99
CA VAL A 159 0.37 -7.56 -4.16
C VAL A 159 -0.09 -8.92 -3.65
N GLY A 160 0.69 -9.95 -3.96
CA GLY A 160 0.58 -11.27 -3.36
C GLY A 160 1.49 -11.37 -2.14
N TYR A 161 0.95 -11.83 -1.03
CA TYR A 161 1.64 -11.99 0.24
C TYR A 161 1.93 -13.46 0.50
N PHE A 162 3.18 -13.78 0.84
CA PHE A 162 3.64 -15.15 1.10
C PHE A 162 4.37 -15.22 2.44
N LYS A 163 4.26 -16.37 3.11
CA LYS A 163 4.98 -16.64 4.37
C LYS A 163 6.40 -17.17 4.13
N SER A 164 6.73 -17.64 2.93
CA SER A 164 8.08 -18.12 2.62
C SER A 164 8.62 -17.54 1.32
N LYS A 165 9.92 -17.29 1.30
CA LYS A 165 10.67 -16.83 0.12
C LYS A 165 10.54 -17.80 -1.05
N LYS A 166 10.64 -19.12 -0.77
CA LYS A 166 10.53 -20.17 -1.78
C LYS A 166 9.16 -20.12 -2.49
N ALA A 167 8.07 -19.95 -1.72
CA ALA A 167 6.73 -19.84 -2.31
C ALA A 167 6.60 -18.60 -3.20
N ALA A 168 7.08 -17.44 -2.75
CA ALA A 168 7.06 -16.21 -3.55
C ALA A 168 7.87 -16.35 -4.85
N ILE A 169 9.05 -16.99 -4.81
CA ILE A 169 9.89 -17.23 -6.00
C ILE A 169 9.19 -18.19 -6.97
N ASN A 170 8.58 -19.26 -6.47
CA ASN A 170 7.84 -20.20 -7.32
C ASN A 170 6.65 -19.51 -8.00
N ALA A 171 5.87 -18.72 -7.25
CA ALA A 171 4.80 -17.91 -7.79
C ALA A 171 5.29 -16.93 -8.87
N GLN A 172 6.46 -16.30 -8.67
CA GLN A 172 7.06 -15.43 -9.68
C GLN A 172 7.39 -16.17 -10.97
N LYS A 173 7.91 -17.41 -10.89
CA LYS A 173 8.21 -18.23 -12.07
C LYS A 173 6.92 -18.55 -12.86
N ILE A 174 5.85 -18.90 -12.18
CA ILE A 174 4.54 -19.17 -12.79
C ILE A 174 3.99 -17.91 -13.48
N LEU A 175 4.07 -16.75 -12.82
CA LEU A 175 3.66 -15.47 -13.39
C LEU A 175 4.45 -15.12 -14.66
N LYS A 176 5.77 -15.27 -14.62
CA LYS A 176 6.64 -15.00 -15.79
C LYS A 176 6.27 -15.90 -16.99
N LYS A 177 5.87 -17.15 -16.76
CA LYS A 177 5.39 -18.02 -17.83
C LYS A 177 4.05 -17.57 -18.40
N LYS A 178 3.12 -17.13 -17.53
CA LYS A 178 1.77 -16.70 -17.95
C LYS A 178 1.76 -15.36 -18.69
N TYR A 179 2.64 -14.43 -18.32
CA TYR A 179 2.68 -13.06 -18.86
C TYR A 179 3.98 -12.78 -19.64
N LYS A 180 4.49 -13.80 -20.32
CA LYS A 180 5.76 -13.75 -21.07
C LYS A 180 5.63 -13.08 -22.46
N ASN A 181 4.45 -12.44 -22.76
CA ASN A 181 4.24 -11.69 -23.99
C ASN A 181 4.22 -10.18 -23.69
#